data_f7d6cd23e0d5e6947c5f59f078ed41f0
#
_entry.id   f7d6cd23e0d5e6947c5f59f078ed41f0
#
_cell.length_a   1.000
_cell.length_b   1.000
_cell.length_c   1.000
_cell.angle_alpha   90.00
_cell.angle_beta   90.00
_cell.angle_gamma   90.00
#
_symmetry.space_group_name_H-M   'P 1'
#
loop_
_entity.id
_entity.type
_entity.pdbx_description
1 polymer ?
#
loop_
_entity_poly.entity_id
_entity_poly.type
_entity_poly.pdbx_seq_one_letter_code
_entity_poly.pdbx_strand_id
1 'polypeptide(L)'
;VVVTSGKGGVGKTTTSASLASGLALRGHKTAVIDFDVGLRNLDLIMGCERRVVYDLVNVLHGEATLTQALIKDKHCGNDNLFVLPASQTRDKDALTEEGIEKVFKELEQMAFDYVVCDSPAGIEHGAVMALTFADEAIIVTNPEISSVRDSDRILGIIQAKSRRAISGDEPVKEHLLLTRYA
;
A
#
# COMPACT_ATOMS: atom_id res chain seq x y z
N VAL A 1 1.33 7.42 -0.87
CA VAL A 1 0.63 7.08 -2.13
C VAL A 1 -0.04 5.72 -1.95
N VAL A 2 -1.31 5.60 -2.28
CA VAL A 2 -2.00 4.30 -2.30
C VAL A 2 -2.20 3.81 -3.73
N VAL A 3 -1.93 2.51 -3.97
CA VAL A 3 -2.25 1.83 -5.23
C VAL A 3 -3.43 0.91 -4.99
N THR A 4 -4.54 1.17 -5.64
CA THR A 4 -5.82 0.50 -5.40
C THR A 4 -6.54 0.09 -6.68
N SER A 5 -7.54 -0.74 -6.59
CA SER A 5 -8.45 -1.08 -7.70
C SER A 5 -9.75 -1.67 -7.19
N GLY A 6 -10.81 -1.51 -7.95
CA GLY A 6 -12.07 -2.16 -7.67
C GLY A 6 -12.08 -3.67 -7.94
N LYS A 7 -11.15 -4.18 -8.78
CA LYS A 7 -11.10 -5.58 -9.23
C LYS A 7 -9.74 -6.22 -8.96
N GLY A 8 -9.74 -7.51 -8.61
CA GLY A 8 -8.52 -8.30 -8.49
C GLY A 8 -7.84 -8.57 -9.84
N GLY A 9 -6.52 -8.81 -9.82
CA GLY A 9 -5.77 -9.24 -11.00
C GLY A 9 -5.50 -8.16 -12.06
N VAL A 10 -5.76 -6.87 -11.79
CA VAL A 10 -5.50 -5.77 -12.73
C VAL A 10 -4.06 -5.25 -12.69
N GLY A 11 -3.21 -5.73 -11.78
CA GLY A 11 -1.80 -5.37 -11.71
C GLY A 11 -1.43 -4.38 -10.59
N LYS A 12 -2.25 -4.24 -9.53
CA LYS A 12 -1.94 -3.36 -8.39
C LYS A 12 -0.56 -3.62 -7.78
N THR A 13 -0.34 -4.83 -7.28
CA THR A 13 0.90 -5.19 -6.58
C THR A 13 2.13 -5.00 -7.47
N THR A 14 2.02 -5.32 -8.77
CA THR A 14 3.08 -5.03 -9.74
C THR A 14 3.32 -3.53 -9.88
N THR A 15 2.25 -2.73 -9.91
CA THR A 15 2.34 -1.27 -9.97
C THR A 15 2.96 -0.70 -8.71
N SER A 16 2.55 -1.19 -7.52
CA SER A 16 3.10 -0.78 -6.23
C SER A 16 4.60 -1.07 -6.13
N ALA A 17 5.01 -2.28 -6.48
CA ALA A 17 6.41 -2.69 -6.52
C ALA A 17 7.24 -1.85 -7.50
N SER A 18 6.72 -1.61 -8.73
CA SER A 18 7.41 -0.84 -9.76
C SER A 18 7.53 0.63 -9.39
N LEU A 19 6.47 1.24 -8.82
CA LEU A 19 6.49 2.61 -8.35
C LEU A 19 7.50 2.80 -7.22
N ALA A 20 7.45 1.95 -6.20
CA ALA A 20 8.38 2.02 -5.07
C ALA A 20 9.84 1.85 -5.52
N SER A 21 10.10 0.89 -6.40
CA SER A 21 11.43 0.69 -7.00
C SER A 21 11.88 1.91 -7.81
N GLY A 22 10.99 2.49 -8.63
CA GLY A 22 11.28 3.68 -9.42
C GLY A 22 11.59 4.92 -8.58
N LEU A 23 10.90 5.13 -7.46
CA LEU A 23 11.17 6.20 -6.51
C LEU A 23 12.52 5.98 -5.82
N ALA A 24 12.79 4.77 -5.35
CA ALA A 24 14.06 4.42 -4.71
C ALA A 24 15.25 4.59 -5.66
N LEU A 25 15.14 4.19 -6.93
CA LEU A 25 16.17 4.39 -7.96
C LEU A 25 16.47 5.87 -8.23
N ARG A 26 15.51 6.76 -7.98
CA ARG A 26 15.68 8.22 -8.06
C ARG A 26 16.28 8.83 -6.79
N GLY A 27 16.65 8.02 -5.81
CA GLY A 27 17.29 8.45 -4.59
C GLY A 27 16.33 8.74 -3.42
N HIS A 28 15.03 8.53 -3.59
CA HIS A 28 14.05 8.73 -2.52
C HIS A 28 13.99 7.50 -1.60
N LYS A 29 14.10 7.73 -0.30
CA LYS A 29 13.91 6.68 0.70
C LYS A 29 12.43 6.26 0.74
N THR A 30 12.15 5.07 0.27
CA THR A 30 10.79 4.59 -0.01
C THR A 30 10.47 3.33 0.77
N ALA A 31 9.32 3.30 1.44
CA ALA A 31 8.73 2.10 1.99
C ALA A 31 7.56 1.65 1.11
N VAL A 32 7.43 0.36 0.85
CA VAL A 32 6.23 -0.24 0.26
C VAL A 32 5.60 -1.18 1.27
N ILE A 33 4.30 -0.99 1.53
CA ILE A 33 3.55 -1.72 2.56
C ILE A 33 2.44 -2.53 1.90
N ASP A 34 2.35 -3.81 2.23
CA ASP A 34 1.28 -4.70 1.79
C ASP A 34 0.13 -4.68 2.80
N PHE A 35 -1.05 -4.23 2.37
CA PHE A 35 -2.29 -4.21 3.17
C PHE A 35 -3.19 -5.43 2.89
N ASP A 36 -2.78 -6.36 2.03
CA ASP A 36 -3.56 -7.56 1.67
C ASP A 36 -3.33 -8.69 2.68
N VAL A 37 -3.84 -8.48 3.90
CA VAL A 37 -3.74 -9.46 4.99
C VAL A 37 -4.41 -10.78 4.59
N GLY A 38 -3.65 -11.86 4.67
CA GLY A 38 -4.07 -13.22 4.35
C GLY A 38 -3.65 -13.71 2.96
N LEU A 39 -3.38 -12.83 1.98
CA LEU A 39 -2.88 -13.24 0.66
C LEU A 39 -1.37 -13.02 0.49
N ARG A 40 -0.83 -11.92 1.01
CA ARG A 40 0.60 -11.63 1.03
C ARG A 40 1.29 -11.91 -0.32
N ASN A 41 1.17 -10.98 -1.24
CA ASN A 41 1.71 -11.12 -2.60
C ASN A 41 2.91 -10.21 -2.89
N LEU A 42 3.04 -9.11 -2.15
CA LEU A 42 4.05 -8.09 -2.42
C LEU A 42 5.48 -8.62 -2.23
N ASP A 43 5.73 -9.36 -1.15
CA ASP A 43 7.02 -9.93 -0.85
C ASP A 43 7.50 -10.97 -1.88
N LEU A 44 6.56 -11.70 -2.50
CA LEU A 44 6.85 -12.60 -3.62
C LEU A 44 7.32 -11.84 -4.86
N ILE A 45 6.60 -10.75 -5.22
CA ILE A 45 6.96 -9.91 -6.37
C ILE A 45 8.30 -9.21 -6.12
N MET A 46 8.57 -8.79 -4.88
CA MET A 46 9.81 -8.16 -4.47
C MET A 46 10.96 -9.15 -4.22
N GLY A 47 10.72 -10.46 -4.30
CA GLY A 47 11.73 -11.50 -4.11
C GLY A 47 12.32 -11.54 -2.69
N CYS A 48 11.55 -11.12 -1.69
CA CYS A 48 12.01 -11.08 -0.30
C CYS A 48 11.25 -12.02 0.65
N GLU A 49 10.42 -12.93 0.13
CA GLU A 49 9.55 -13.83 0.88
C GLU A 49 10.30 -14.70 1.91
N ARG A 50 11.53 -15.09 1.60
CA ARG A 50 12.38 -15.90 2.51
C ARG A 50 13.03 -15.08 3.62
N ARG A 51 12.91 -13.77 3.58
CA ARG A 51 13.53 -12.85 4.54
C ARG A 51 12.51 -12.29 5.53
N VAL A 52 11.25 -12.64 5.37
CA VAL A 52 10.17 -12.20 6.25
C VAL A 52 10.25 -12.95 7.57
N VAL A 53 10.53 -12.22 8.64
CA VAL A 53 10.51 -12.71 10.03
C VAL A 53 9.30 -12.13 10.75
N TYR A 54 9.05 -10.85 10.56
CA TYR A 54 7.91 -10.12 11.11
C TYR A 54 7.18 -9.40 9.99
N ASP A 55 5.91 -9.14 10.21
CA ASP A 55 4.99 -8.51 9.26
C ASP A 55 4.26 -7.30 9.89
N LEU A 56 3.41 -6.65 9.11
CA LEU A 56 2.65 -5.48 9.56
C LEU A 56 1.82 -5.78 10.82
N VAL A 57 1.17 -6.96 10.91
CA VAL A 57 0.33 -7.31 12.06
C VAL A 57 1.17 -7.50 13.32
N ASN A 58 2.37 -8.09 13.24
CA ASN A 58 3.27 -8.18 14.39
C ASN A 58 3.67 -6.79 14.92
N VAL A 59 3.87 -5.82 14.04
CA VAL A 59 4.14 -4.42 14.44
C VAL A 59 2.93 -3.82 15.15
N LEU A 60 1.73 -4.00 14.59
CA LEU A 60 0.49 -3.46 15.15
C LEU A 60 0.16 -4.05 16.53
N HIS A 61 0.48 -5.33 16.75
CA HIS A 61 0.32 -5.99 18.06
C HIS A 61 1.47 -5.69 19.04
N GLY A 62 2.50 -4.97 18.62
CA GLY A 62 3.67 -4.68 19.47
C GLY A 62 4.59 -5.89 19.69
N GLU A 63 4.45 -6.93 18.88
CA GLU A 63 5.29 -8.13 18.92
C GLU A 63 6.66 -7.92 18.25
N ALA A 64 6.75 -6.92 17.37
CA ALA A 64 7.97 -6.49 16.71
C ALA A 64 8.00 -4.97 16.56
N THR A 65 9.20 -4.39 16.51
CA THR A 65 9.37 -3.00 16.10
C THR A 65 9.24 -2.87 14.58
N LEU A 66 8.88 -1.68 14.10
CA LEU A 66 8.83 -1.40 12.67
C LEU A 66 10.17 -1.67 11.98
N THR A 67 11.28 -1.30 12.62
CA THR A 67 12.63 -1.57 12.11
C THR A 67 12.93 -3.06 11.94
N GLN A 68 12.41 -3.92 12.82
CA GLN A 68 12.58 -5.36 12.71
C GLN A 68 11.74 -5.98 11.58
N ALA A 69 10.57 -5.39 11.29
CA ALA A 69 9.66 -5.87 10.26
C ALA A 69 10.00 -5.33 8.85
N LEU A 70 10.64 -4.17 8.77
CA LEU A 70 11.08 -3.59 7.49
C LEU A 70 12.21 -4.40 6.86
N ILE A 71 11.98 -4.88 5.66
CA ILE A 71 12.95 -5.65 4.87
C ILE A 71 13.58 -4.72 3.85
N LYS A 72 14.89 -4.44 4.00
CA LYS A 72 15.63 -3.67 3.01
C LYS A 72 15.74 -4.46 1.71
N ASP A 73 15.35 -3.88 0.58
CA ASP A 73 15.50 -4.51 -0.72
C ASP A 73 16.98 -4.62 -1.12
N LYS A 74 17.33 -5.73 -1.79
CA LYS A 74 18.69 -5.99 -2.28
C LYS A 74 18.81 -5.95 -3.80
N HIS A 75 17.69 -5.84 -4.50
CA HIS A 75 17.64 -5.95 -5.97
C HIS A 75 17.67 -4.59 -6.66
N CYS A 76 17.18 -3.53 -6.02
CA CYS A 76 17.20 -2.17 -6.59
C CYS A 76 18.61 -1.54 -6.71
N GLY A 77 19.65 -2.18 -6.18
CA GLY A 77 21.02 -1.69 -6.28
C GLY A 77 21.32 -0.40 -5.50
N ASN A 78 20.36 0.07 -4.69
CA ASN A 78 20.52 1.16 -3.76
C ASN A 78 19.88 0.82 -2.40
N ASP A 79 20.23 1.60 -1.38
CA ASP A 79 19.81 1.36 -0.01
C ASP A 79 18.48 2.04 0.36
N ASN A 80 17.68 2.46 -0.63
CA ASN A 80 16.54 3.35 -0.42
C ASN A 80 15.19 2.65 -0.44
N LEU A 81 15.10 1.34 -0.75
CA LEU A 81 13.84 0.61 -0.83
C LEU A 81 13.67 -0.36 0.33
N PHE A 82 12.51 -0.27 0.99
CA PHE A 82 12.13 -1.12 2.11
C PHE A 82 10.73 -1.69 1.89
N VAL A 83 10.54 -2.95 2.28
CA VAL A 83 9.27 -3.68 2.16
C VAL A 83 8.75 -4.00 3.56
N LEU A 84 7.50 -3.66 3.83
CA LEU A 84 6.76 -4.11 5.00
C LEU A 84 5.70 -5.11 4.52
N PRO A 85 5.88 -6.42 4.73
CA PRO A 85 4.97 -7.42 4.22
C PRO A 85 3.66 -7.47 5.00
N ALA A 86 2.59 -7.93 4.35
CA ALA A 86 1.34 -8.28 5.02
C ALA A 86 1.48 -9.55 5.85
N SER A 87 0.58 -9.75 6.80
CA SER A 87 0.48 -11.00 7.54
C SER A 87 -0.17 -12.11 6.70
N GLN A 88 0.27 -13.33 6.90
CA GLN A 88 -0.40 -14.54 6.40
C GLN A 88 -1.58 -14.94 7.29
N THR A 89 -1.69 -14.39 8.49
CA THR A 89 -2.83 -14.63 9.36
C THR A 89 -4.07 -13.94 8.81
N ARG A 90 -5.26 -14.51 9.07
CA ARG A 90 -6.53 -13.92 8.63
C ARG A 90 -7.08 -12.86 9.58
N ASP A 91 -6.26 -12.34 10.47
CA ASP A 91 -6.66 -11.31 11.43
C ASP A 91 -6.69 -9.93 10.75
N LYS A 92 -7.74 -9.71 9.97
CA LYS A 92 -7.99 -8.42 9.32
C LYS A 92 -8.36 -7.31 10.31
N ASP A 93 -8.83 -7.68 11.50
CA ASP A 93 -9.23 -6.73 12.56
C ASP A 93 -8.02 -6.10 13.26
N ALA A 94 -6.81 -6.66 13.04
CA ALA A 94 -5.57 -6.07 13.51
C ALA A 94 -5.26 -4.71 12.85
N LEU A 95 -5.78 -4.45 11.64
CA LEU A 95 -5.61 -3.18 10.95
C LEU A 95 -6.53 -2.10 11.54
N THR A 96 -6.04 -1.41 12.56
CA THR A 96 -6.75 -0.27 13.18
C THR A 96 -6.21 1.06 12.68
N GLU A 97 -7.05 2.10 12.62
CA GLU A 97 -6.61 3.45 12.21
C GLU A 97 -5.49 3.96 13.11
N GLU A 98 -5.61 3.79 14.42
CA GLU A 98 -4.59 4.22 15.39
C GLU A 98 -3.26 3.49 15.19
N GLY A 99 -3.31 2.18 14.91
CA GLY A 99 -2.12 1.38 14.67
C GLY A 99 -1.42 1.80 13.39
N ILE A 100 -2.16 1.96 12.30
CA ILE A 100 -1.63 2.41 11.01
C ILE A 100 -1.06 3.83 11.10
N GLU A 101 -1.74 4.73 11.81
CA GLU A 101 -1.23 6.08 12.04
C GLU A 101 0.12 6.08 12.76
N LYS A 102 0.30 5.22 13.77
CA LYS A 102 1.60 5.06 14.46
C LYS A 102 2.69 4.60 13.51
N VAL A 103 2.39 3.60 12.65
CA VAL A 103 3.33 3.12 11.64
C VAL A 103 3.76 4.25 10.70
N PHE A 104 2.83 5.06 10.20
CA PHE A 104 3.16 6.19 9.31
C PHE A 104 3.98 7.27 10.02
N LYS A 105 3.64 7.62 11.27
CA LYS A 105 4.43 8.57 12.08
C LYS A 105 5.85 8.07 12.33
N GLU A 106 6.03 6.77 12.57
CA GLU A 106 7.35 6.17 12.77
C GLU A 106 8.16 6.20 11.47
N LEU A 107 7.54 5.90 10.31
CA LEU A 107 8.19 6.02 9.00
C LEU A 107 8.62 7.47 8.71
N GLU A 108 7.79 8.45 9.05
CA GLU A 108 8.12 9.87 8.93
C GLU A 108 9.34 10.23 9.80
N GLN A 109 9.36 9.79 11.06
CA GLN A 109 10.50 9.98 11.97
C GLN A 109 11.78 9.30 11.47
N MET A 110 11.66 8.19 10.76
CA MET A 110 12.75 7.49 10.08
C MET A 110 13.18 8.17 8.77
N ALA A 111 12.62 9.34 8.43
CA ALA A 111 12.90 10.12 7.23
C ALA A 111 12.64 9.36 5.91
N PHE A 112 11.54 8.61 5.83
CA PHE A 112 11.05 8.11 4.55
C PHE A 112 10.42 9.24 3.76
N ASP A 113 10.82 9.39 2.49
CA ASP A 113 10.26 10.38 1.56
C ASP A 113 8.92 9.95 1.00
N TYR A 114 8.77 8.65 0.75
CA TYR A 114 7.54 8.06 0.21
C TYR A 114 7.15 6.78 0.94
N VAL A 115 5.85 6.62 1.12
CA VAL A 115 5.22 5.36 1.53
C VAL A 115 4.23 4.95 0.45
N VAL A 116 4.45 3.80 -0.18
CA VAL A 116 3.57 3.22 -1.19
C VAL A 116 2.77 2.11 -0.53
N CYS A 117 1.44 2.25 -0.50
CA CYS A 117 0.54 1.26 0.08
C CYS A 117 -0.07 0.41 -1.03
N ASP A 118 0.24 -0.89 -1.04
CA ASP A 118 -0.43 -1.88 -1.90
C ASP A 118 -1.72 -2.32 -1.24
N SER A 119 -2.87 -1.88 -1.75
CA SER A 119 -4.15 -2.20 -1.15
C SER A 119 -4.72 -3.52 -1.69
N PRO A 120 -5.50 -4.27 -0.90
CA PRO A 120 -6.33 -5.34 -1.46
C PRO A 120 -7.32 -4.78 -2.49
N ALA A 121 -7.87 -5.66 -3.32
CA ALA A 121 -8.90 -5.27 -4.29
C ALA A 121 -10.23 -4.94 -3.59
N GLY A 122 -11.00 -4.03 -4.17
CA GLY A 122 -12.33 -3.68 -3.68
C GLY A 122 -12.33 -2.68 -2.54
N ILE A 123 -13.33 -2.81 -1.67
CA ILE A 123 -13.69 -1.84 -0.65
C ILE A 123 -13.72 -2.44 0.76
N GLU A 124 -13.10 -3.60 0.93
CA GLU A 124 -12.98 -4.24 2.23
C GLU A 124 -12.11 -3.44 3.19
N HIS A 125 -12.09 -3.86 4.45
CA HIS A 125 -11.41 -3.15 5.55
C HIS A 125 -9.96 -2.76 5.23
N GLY A 126 -9.14 -3.69 4.74
CA GLY A 126 -7.74 -3.40 4.37
C GLY A 126 -7.59 -2.34 3.29
N ALA A 127 -8.50 -2.35 2.28
CA ALA A 127 -8.49 -1.32 1.24
C ALA A 127 -8.85 0.06 1.82
N VAL A 128 -9.87 0.12 2.68
CA VAL A 128 -10.28 1.37 3.35
C VAL A 128 -9.15 1.89 4.23
N MET A 129 -8.47 1.02 5.01
CA MET A 129 -7.34 1.43 5.84
C MET A 129 -6.19 2.03 5.03
N ALA A 130 -5.85 1.42 3.88
CA ALA A 130 -4.82 1.96 2.99
C ALA A 130 -5.21 3.33 2.41
N LEU A 131 -6.49 3.53 2.08
CA LEU A 131 -7.02 4.77 1.50
C LEU A 131 -7.17 5.91 2.52
N THR A 132 -7.44 5.59 3.79
CA THR A 132 -7.72 6.58 4.83
C THR A 132 -6.62 7.64 4.96
N PHE A 133 -5.36 7.23 4.84
CA PHE A 133 -4.19 8.09 5.05
C PHE A 133 -3.54 8.58 3.74
N ALA A 134 -4.17 8.35 2.60
CA ALA A 134 -3.56 8.65 1.32
C ALA A 134 -3.51 10.17 1.04
N ASP A 135 -2.37 10.64 0.54
CA ASP A 135 -2.21 11.95 -0.08
C ASP A 135 -2.51 11.88 -1.59
N GLU A 136 -2.07 10.78 -2.21
CA GLU A 136 -2.29 10.47 -3.61
C GLU A 136 -2.80 9.04 -3.77
N ALA A 137 -3.71 8.81 -4.70
CA ALA A 137 -4.25 7.51 -5.03
C ALA A 137 -4.05 7.18 -6.51
N ILE A 138 -3.51 5.99 -6.79
CA ILE A 138 -3.41 5.44 -8.14
C ILE A 138 -4.45 4.33 -8.26
N ILE A 139 -5.49 4.58 -9.04
CA ILE A 139 -6.55 3.63 -9.32
C ILE A 139 -6.15 2.82 -10.55
N VAL A 140 -5.80 1.53 -10.33
CA VAL A 140 -5.41 0.63 -11.41
C VAL A 140 -6.65 -0.06 -11.97
N THR A 141 -6.87 0.04 -13.27
CA THR A 141 -8.01 -0.55 -13.96
C THR A 141 -7.59 -1.15 -15.30
N ASN A 142 -8.44 -1.96 -15.90
CA ASN A 142 -8.31 -2.46 -17.27
C ASN A 142 -9.54 -2.01 -18.10
N PRO A 143 -9.51 -2.10 -19.45
CA PRO A 143 -10.57 -1.60 -20.34
C PRO A 143 -11.82 -2.49 -20.36
N GLU A 144 -12.21 -3.04 -19.21
CA GLU A 144 -13.44 -3.79 -19.04
C GLU A 144 -14.51 -2.94 -18.35
N ILE A 145 -15.76 -3.00 -18.81
CA ILE A 145 -16.88 -2.21 -18.27
C ILE A 145 -17.06 -2.42 -16.75
N SER A 146 -16.92 -3.67 -16.28
CA SER A 146 -16.99 -3.98 -14.85
C SER A 146 -15.89 -3.27 -14.05
N SER A 147 -14.66 -3.24 -14.57
CA SER A 147 -13.52 -2.58 -13.92
C SER A 147 -13.69 -1.07 -13.82
N VAL A 148 -14.28 -0.45 -14.83
CA VAL A 148 -14.59 1.00 -14.82
C VAL A 148 -15.60 1.31 -13.71
N ARG A 149 -16.69 0.54 -13.62
CA ARG A 149 -17.71 0.71 -12.55
C ARG A 149 -17.13 0.52 -11.15
N ASP A 150 -16.24 -0.46 -10.99
CA ASP A 150 -15.59 -0.71 -9.71
C ASP A 150 -14.61 0.42 -9.36
N SER A 151 -13.97 1.03 -10.36
CA SER A 151 -13.12 2.22 -10.17
C SER A 151 -13.93 3.43 -9.68
N ASP A 152 -15.13 3.65 -10.20
CA ASP A 152 -16.03 4.73 -9.73
C ASP A 152 -16.40 4.56 -8.26
N ARG A 153 -16.58 3.31 -7.79
CA ARG A 153 -16.84 3.05 -6.36
C ARG A 153 -15.63 3.40 -5.50
N ILE A 154 -14.42 3.07 -5.95
CA ILE A 154 -13.18 3.43 -5.24
C ILE A 154 -13.05 4.95 -5.13
N LEU A 155 -13.28 5.69 -6.22
CA LEU A 155 -13.29 7.16 -6.22
C LEU A 155 -14.27 7.73 -5.17
N GLY A 156 -15.50 7.19 -5.14
CA GLY A 156 -16.48 7.59 -4.13
C GLY A 156 -16.04 7.35 -2.68
N ILE A 157 -15.27 6.28 -2.42
CA ILE A 157 -14.73 6.01 -1.08
C ILE A 157 -13.60 6.98 -0.73
N ILE A 158 -12.69 7.25 -1.66
CA ILE A 158 -11.61 8.23 -1.45
C ILE A 158 -12.20 9.58 -1.07
N GLN A 159 -13.21 10.02 -1.81
CA GLN A 159 -13.89 11.32 -1.61
C GLN A 159 -14.71 11.39 -0.31
N ALA A 160 -15.16 10.26 0.23
CA ALA A 160 -16.01 10.22 1.42
C ALA A 160 -15.27 9.82 2.71
N LYS A 161 -14.23 9.00 2.63
CA LYS A 161 -13.63 8.31 3.79
C LYS A 161 -12.14 8.62 3.99
N SER A 162 -11.46 9.30 3.06
CA SER A 162 -10.09 9.73 3.33
C SER A 162 -10.05 10.75 4.48
N ARG A 163 -8.97 10.76 5.26
CA ARG A 163 -8.79 11.77 6.32
C ARG A 163 -8.88 13.18 5.76
N ARG A 164 -8.33 13.43 4.57
CA ARG A 164 -8.40 14.73 3.88
C ARG A 164 -9.85 15.15 3.62
N ALA A 165 -10.69 14.21 3.16
CA ALA A 165 -12.12 14.48 2.94
C ALA A 165 -12.87 14.79 4.25
N ILE A 166 -12.55 14.06 5.33
CA ILE A 166 -13.20 14.23 6.65
C ILE A 166 -12.74 15.54 7.32
N SER A 167 -11.46 15.90 7.20
CA SER A 167 -10.88 17.12 7.79
C SER A 167 -11.17 18.39 6.98
N GLY A 168 -11.68 18.27 5.76
CA GLY A 168 -11.89 19.42 4.86
C GLY A 168 -10.58 19.98 4.28
N ASP A 169 -9.53 19.17 4.25
CA ASP A 169 -8.24 19.49 3.62
C ASP A 169 -8.32 19.39 2.09
N GLU A 170 -7.21 19.73 1.41
CA GLU A 170 -7.11 19.49 -0.04
C GLU A 170 -7.44 18.04 -0.38
N PRO A 171 -8.28 17.78 -1.39
CA PRO A 171 -8.66 16.43 -1.78
C PRO A 171 -7.45 15.54 -2.08
N VAL A 172 -7.60 14.24 -1.87
CA VAL A 172 -6.62 13.25 -2.33
C VAL A 172 -6.44 13.40 -3.84
N LYS A 173 -5.20 13.50 -4.29
CA LYS A 173 -4.90 13.59 -5.72
C LYS A 173 -5.08 12.23 -6.36
N GLU A 174 -5.98 12.14 -7.32
CA GLU A 174 -6.40 10.89 -7.95
C GLU A 174 -5.72 10.73 -9.32
N HIS A 175 -5.18 9.53 -9.57
CA HIS A 175 -4.58 9.14 -10.84
C HIS A 175 -5.22 7.83 -11.34
N LEU A 176 -5.55 7.77 -12.61
CA LEU A 176 -6.05 6.55 -13.24
C LEU A 176 -4.93 5.89 -14.06
N LEU A 177 -4.62 4.64 -13.73
CA LEU A 177 -3.68 3.83 -14.50
C LEU A 177 -4.41 2.71 -15.23
N LEU A 178 -4.42 2.81 -16.56
CA LEU A 178 -5.00 1.78 -17.42
C LEU A 178 -3.94 0.74 -17.77
N THR A 179 -4.19 -0.51 -17.38
CA THR A 179 -3.34 -1.67 -17.69
C THR A 179 -3.97 -2.55 -18.77
N ARG A 180 -3.18 -3.43 -19.40
CA ARG A 180 -3.65 -4.35 -20.45
C ARG A 180 -4.39 -3.65 -21.58
N TYR A 181 -3.98 -2.45 -21.91
CA TYR A 181 -4.45 -1.75 -23.10
C TYR A 181 -3.63 -2.28 -24.29
N ALA A 182 -4.30 -2.98 -25.20
CA ALA A 182 -3.74 -3.50 -26.45
C ALA A 182 -4.27 -2.70 -27.64
#